data_e03d258c61a7321341762fa82f92f1e9
#
_entry.id   e03d258c61a7321341762fa82f92f1e9
#
_cell.length_a   1.000
_cell.length_b   1.000
_cell.length_c   1.000
_cell.angle_alpha   90.00
_cell.angle_beta   90.00
_cell.angle_gamma   90.00
#
_symmetry.space_group_name_H-M   'P 1'
#
loop_
_entity.id
_entity.type
_entity.pdbx_description
1 polymer ?
#
loop_
_entity_poly.entity_id
_entity_poly.type
_entity_poly.pdbx_seq_one_letter_code
_entity_poly.pdbx_strand_id
1 'polypeptide(L)'
;MIDHPQIKLPLTGPQAAVLSVIGEFIHSRHYPPTISEIQKELDIPNPGTIHKALSSLEKKQYIRKTKNTARGIRLTPLGSEFCAAQRQLNLELNSLKQIQTPHPK
;
A
#
# COMPACT_ATOMS: atom_id res chain seq x y z
N MET A 1 24.66 -7.34 15.27
CA MET A 1 24.25 -7.14 15.14
C MET A 1 23.45 -6.93 14.88
N ILE A 2 22.95 -6.81 14.94
CA ILE A 2 22.34 -6.51 14.79
C ILE A 2 21.44 -6.47 14.65
N ASP A 3 20.79 -6.62 14.83
CA ASP A 3 19.94 -6.55 14.79
C ASP A 3 19.13 -6.12 14.58
N HIS A 4 18.57 -6.16 14.36
CA HIS A 4 17.91 -5.55 14.26
C HIS A 4 16.71 -5.55 14.28
N PRO A 5 16.34 -5.23 14.85
CA PRO A 5 15.00 -5.08 15.35
C PRO A 5 14.08 -4.40 14.42
N GLN A 6 14.61 -3.69 13.54
CA GLN A 6 13.75 -3.13 12.60
C GLN A 6 13.69 -3.92 11.38
N ILE A 7 13.87 -5.19 11.45
CA ILE A 7 13.71 -6.03 10.29
C ILE A 7 12.29 -5.95 9.82
N LYS A 8 12.10 -5.48 8.64
CA LYS A 8 10.78 -5.42 8.05
C LYS A 8 10.46 -6.76 7.47
N LEU A 9 9.32 -7.29 7.84
CA LEU A 9 8.88 -8.55 7.26
C LEU A 9 8.51 -8.31 5.81
N PRO A 10 8.94 -9.18 4.91
CA PRO A 10 8.64 -8.98 3.50
C PRO A 10 7.15 -9.08 3.23
N LEU A 11 6.70 -8.32 2.24
CA LEU A 11 5.31 -8.36 1.82
C LEU A 11 5.17 -9.21 0.58
N THR A 12 4.09 -9.97 0.53
CA THR A 12 3.75 -10.69 -0.69
C THR A 12 3.21 -9.69 -1.70
N GLY A 13 3.09 -10.11 -2.96
CA GLY A 13 2.52 -9.25 -3.99
C GLY A 13 1.17 -8.69 -3.62
N PRO A 14 0.20 -9.54 -3.23
CA PRO A 14 -1.13 -9.02 -2.84
C PRO A 14 -1.09 -8.08 -1.66
N GLN A 15 -0.23 -8.36 -0.67
CA GLN A 15 -0.12 -7.49 0.49
C GLN A 15 0.44 -6.13 0.10
N ALA A 16 1.46 -6.11 -0.74
CA ALA A 16 2.03 -4.86 -1.19
C ALA A 16 1.03 -4.06 -2.02
N ALA A 17 0.26 -4.74 -2.85
CA ALA A 17 -0.75 -4.08 -3.67
C ALA A 17 -1.82 -3.43 -2.80
N VAL A 18 -2.30 -4.14 -1.79
CA VAL A 18 -3.32 -3.60 -0.89
C VAL A 18 -2.76 -2.39 -0.13
N LEU A 19 -1.54 -2.53 0.38
CA LEU A 19 -0.94 -1.43 1.12
C LEU A 19 -0.75 -0.20 0.24
N SER A 20 -0.36 -0.40 -1.02
CA SER A 20 -0.20 0.70 -1.96
C SER A 20 -1.51 1.42 -2.22
N VAL A 21 -2.61 0.69 -2.35
CA VAL A 21 -3.92 1.31 -2.54
C VAL A 21 -4.28 2.16 -1.33
N ILE A 22 -4.04 1.62 -0.13
CA ILE A 22 -4.33 2.37 1.09
C ILE A 22 -3.54 3.68 1.12
N GLY A 23 -2.25 3.59 0.83
CA GLY A 23 -1.40 4.77 0.83
C GLY A 23 -1.83 5.80 -0.20
N GLU A 24 -2.21 5.33 -1.38
CA GLU A 24 -2.62 6.23 -2.45
C GLU A 24 -3.92 6.94 -2.12
N PHE A 25 -4.87 6.23 -1.53
CA PHE A 25 -6.11 6.85 -1.09
C PHE A 25 -5.85 7.95 -0.08
N ILE A 26 -5.05 7.64 0.93
CA ILE A 26 -4.75 8.62 1.98
C ILE A 26 -4.01 9.82 1.41
N HIS A 27 -3.06 9.57 0.51
CA HIS A 27 -2.31 10.65 -0.11
C HIS A 27 -3.18 11.54 -0.98
N SER A 28 -4.06 10.93 -1.78
CA SER A 28 -4.88 11.69 -2.74
C SER A 28 -6.15 12.26 -2.14
N ARG A 29 -6.78 11.52 -1.26
CA ARG A 29 -8.11 11.86 -0.78
C ARG A 29 -8.15 12.22 0.69
N HIS A 30 -7.04 12.01 1.39
CA HIS A 30 -6.91 12.35 2.81
C HIS A 30 -7.82 11.53 3.72
N TYR A 31 -8.21 10.34 3.26
CA TYR A 31 -8.90 9.36 4.09
C TYR A 31 -8.60 7.97 3.56
N PRO A 32 -8.70 6.95 4.42
CA PRO A 32 -8.41 5.59 3.98
C PRO A 32 -9.57 5.01 3.18
N PRO A 33 -9.30 3.98 2.38
CA PRO A 33 -10.34 3.34 1.59
C PRO A 33 -11.16 2.37 2.42
N THR A 34 -12.34 2.03 1.93
CA THR A 34 -13.10 0.90 2.43
C THR A 34 -12.63 -0.35 1.72
N ILE A 35 -13.06 -1.49 2.22
CA ILE A 35 -12.73 -2.77 1.58
C ILE A 35 -13.27 -2.81 0.16
N SER A 36 -14.48 -2.32 -0.04
CA SER A 36 -15.08 -2.28 -1.37
C SER A 36 -14.25 -1.44 -2.34
N GLU A 37 -13.72 -0.34 -1.86
CA GLU A 37 -12.89 0.52 -2.70
C GLU A 37 -11.59 -0.16 -3.07
N ILE A 38 -11.00 -0.90 -2.13
CA ILE A 38 -9.79 -1.64 -2.42
C ILE A 38 -10.07 -2.72 -3.46
N GLN A 39 -11.18 -3.42 -3.31
CA GLN A 39 -11.59 -4.45 -4.27
C GLN A 39 -11.68 -3.88 -5.68
N LYS A 40 -12.29 -2.71 -5.77
CA LYS A 40 -12.49 -2.07 -7.04
C LYS A 40 -11.17 -1.66 -7.68
N GLU A 41 -10.29 -1.06 -6.88
CA GLU A 41 -9.01 -0.61 -7.37
C GLU A 41 -8.14 -1.75 -7.88
N LEU A 42 -8.20 -2.88 -7.21
CA LEU A 42 -7.36 -4.01 -7.55
C LEU A 42 -8.09 -5.06 -8.41
N ASP A 43 -9.36 -4.80 -8.69
CA ASP A 43 -10.18 -5.74 -9.46
C ASP A 43 -10.19 -7.12 -8.83
N ILE A 44 -10.40 -7.16 -7.53
CA ILE A 44 -10.48 -8.40 -6.77
C ILE A 44 -11.92 -8.60 -6.33
N PRO A 45 -12.61 -9.57 -6.89
CA PRO A 45 -14.05 -9.75 -6.58
C PRO A 45 -14.32 -10.30 -5.19
N ASN A 46 -13.36 -11.02 -4.61
CA ASN A 46 -13.59 -11.67 -3.33
C ASN A 46 -13.07 -10.80 -2.18
N PRO A 47 -13.97 -10.28 -1.32
CA PRO A 47 -13.52 -9.45 -0.20
C PRO A 47 -12.66 -10.22 0.80
N GLY A 48 -12.78 -11.55 0.84
CA GLY A 48 -11.96 -12.36 1.71
C GLY A 48 -10.49 -12.22 1.44
N THR A 49 -10.13 -12.06 0.15
CA THR A 49 -8.74 -11.84 -0.23
C THR A 49 -8.20 -10.55 0.39
N ILE A 50 -9.03 -9.50 0.38
CA ILE A 50 -8.63 -8.23 0.97
C ILE A 50 -8.52 -8.35 2.48
N HIS A 51 -9.50 -9.00 3.12
CA HIS A 51 -9.45 -9.18 4.57
C HIS A 51 -8.20 -9.92 5.00
N LYS A 52 -7.83 -10.94 4.24
CA LYS A 52 -6.65 -11.72 4.55
C LYS A 52 -5.39 -10.87 4.46
N ALA A 53 -5.30 -10.08 3.39
CA ALA A 53 -4.16 -9.19 3.20
C ALA A 53 -4.08 -8.17 4.32
N LEU A 54 -5.22 -7.60 4.72
CA LEU A 54 -5.26 -6.62 5.79
C LEU A 54 -4.81 -7.22 7.12
N SER A 55 -5.26 -8.45 7.40
CA SER A 55 -4.84 -9.12 8.63
C SER A 55 -3.33 -9.32 8.67
N SER A 56 -2.76 -9.72 7.54
CA SER A 56 -1.31 -9.89 7.47
C SER A 56 -0.57 -8.58 7.62
N LEU A 57 -1.08 -7.52 6.98
CA LEU A 57 -0.46 -6.21 7.09
C LEU A 57 -0.51 -5.68 8.52
N GLU A 58 -1.60 -5.96 9.21
CA GLU A 58 -1.72 -5.54 10.60
C GLU A 58 -0.74 -6.30 11.48
N LYS A 59 -0.63 -7.59 11.26
CA LYS A 59 0.31 -8.43 11.99
C LYS A 59 1.75 -7.97 11.77
N LYS A 60 2.06 -7.57 10.56
CA LYS A 60 3.40 -7.09 10.21
C LYS A 60 3.60 -5.63 10.58
N GLN A 61 2.56 -5.02 11.17
CA GLN A 61 2.63 -3.67 11.71
C GLN A 61 2.74 -2.58 10.68
N TYR A 62 2.24 -2.84 9.49
CA TYR A 62 2.16 -1.80 8.47
C TYR A 62 0.90 -0.96 8.59
N ILE A 63 -0.17 -1.54 9.15
CA ILE A 63 -1.43 -0.82 9.33
C ILE A 63 -2.03 -1.14 10.69
N ARG A 64 -3.00 -0.33 11.08
CA ARG A 64 -3.86 -0.60 12.22
C ARG A 64 -5.29 -0.52 11.74
N LYS A 65 -6.15 -1.30 12.35
CA LYS A 65 -7.56 -1.32 12.01
C LYS A 65 -8.40 -1.01 13.22
N THR A 66 -9.39 -0.15 13.03
CA THR A 66 -10.39 0.12 14.06
C THR A 66 -11.60 -0.76 13.78
N LYS A 67 -12.02 -1.51 14.78
CA LYS A 67 -13.15 -2.43 14.64
C LYS A 67 -14.43 -1.69 14.32
N ASN A 68 -15.26 -2.30 13.50
CA ASN A 68 -16.58 -1.81 13.20
C ASN A 68 -16.61 -0.40 12.66
N THR A 69 -15.57 -0.05 11.92
CA THR A 69 -15.46 1.28 11.36
C THR A 69 -15.16 1.14 9.88
N ALA A 70 -16.03 1.69 9.04
CA ALA A 70 -15.91 1.51 7.60
C ALA A 70 -14.59 2.05 7.04
N ARG A 71 -14.12 3.18 7.54
CA ARG A 71 -12.85 3.74 7.10
C ARG A 71 -11.85 3.72 8.23
N GLY A 72 -11.73 2.55 8.85
CA GLY A 72 -10.92 2.42 10.05
C GLY A 72 -9.49 1.99 9.84
N ILE A 73 -9.02 1.94 8.60
CA ILE A 73 -7.64 1.55 8.32
C ILE A 73 -6.73 2.75 8.50
N ARG A 74 -5.62 2.56 9.22
CA ARG A 74 -4.64 3.61 9.40
C ARG A 74 -3.27 3.07 9.09
N LEU A 75 -2.41 3.93 8.54
CA LEU A 75 -1.02 3.55 8.31
C LEU A 75 -0.22 3.77 9.58
N THR A 76 0.64 2.82 9.90
CA THR A 76 1.65 3.02 10.94
C THR A 76 2.79 3.82 10.33
N PRO A 77 3.75 4.30 11.15
CA PRO A 77 4.93 4.93 10.56
C PRO A 77 5.63 4.02 9.55
N LEU A 78 5.70 2.73 9.83
CA LEU A 78 6.29 1.78 8.91
C LEU A 78 5.51 1.72 7.60
N GLY A 79 4.18 1.69 7.69
CA GLY A 79 3.34 1.70 6.49
C GLY A 79 3.48 2.97 5.70
N SER A 80 3.55 4.11 6.39
CA SER A 80 3.74 5.39 5.72
C SER A 80 5.07 5.44 4.98
N GLU A 81 6.11 4.93 5.60
CA GLU A 81 7.42 4.88 4.97
C GLU A 81 7.41 4.04 3.71
N PHE A 82 6.76 2.89 3.80
CA PHE A 82 6.67 2.02 2.64
C PHE A 82 5.97 2.73 1.49
N CYS A 83 4.84 3.36 1.76
CA CYS A 83 4.07 4.03 0.72
C CYS A 83 4.81 5.23 0.14
N ALA A 84 5.51 5.97 0.97
CA ALA A 84 6.31 7.09 0.50
C ALA A 84 7.44 6.62 -0.41
N ALA A 85 8.10 5.52 -0.03
CA ALA A 85 9.16 4.97 -0.84
C ALA A 85 8.65 4.47 -2.18
N GLN A 86 7.48 3.83 -2.18
CA GLN A 86 6.87 3.37 -3.40
C GLN A 86 6.52 4.53 -4.32
N ARG A 87 5.99 5.58 -3.76
CA ARG A 87 5.62 6.76 -4.54
C ARG A 87 6.85 7.40 -5.17
N GLN A 88 7.92 7.50 -4.38
CA GLN A 88 9.17 8.07 -4.87
C GLN A 88 9.74 7.22 -6.00
N LEU A 89 9.74 5.91 -5.84
CA LEU A 89 10.22 5.00 -6.85
C LEU A 89 9.43 5.12 -8.14
N ASN A 90 8.11 5.23 -8.01
CA ASN A 90 7.26 5.37 -9.18
C ASN A 90 7.55 6.66 -9.93
N LEU A 91 7.80 7.74 -9.20
CA LEU A 91 8.16 9.01 -9.84
C LEU A 91 9.46 8.90 -10.59
N GLU A 92 10.44 8.22 -10.01
CA GLU A 92 11.73 8.05 -10.66
C GLU A 92 11.61 7.19 -11.91
N LEU A 93 10.81 6.14 -11.84
CA LEU A 93 10.59 5.28 -12.98
C LEU A 93 9.89 6.02 -14.12
N ASN A 94 8.93 6.85 -13.76
CA ASN A 94 8.24 7.64 -14.76
C ASN A 94 9.18 8.63 -15.43
N SER A 95 10.06 9.24 -14.66
CA SER A 95 11.07 10.13 -15.23
C SER A 95 11.95 9.40 -16.21
N LEU A 96 12.41 8.21 -15.84
CA LEU A 96 13.24 7.42 -16.73
C LEU A 96 12.50 7.03 -18.00
N LYS A 97 11.25 6.69 -17.86
CA LYS A 97 10.44 6.33 -19.01
C LYS A 97 10.32 7.49 -19.98
N GLN A 98 10.12 8.68 -19.45
CA GLN A 98 10.00 9.85 -20.32
C GLN A 98 11.29 10.14 -21.04
N ILE A 99 12.41 9.95 -20.37
CA ILE A 99 13.71 10.16 -21.00
C ILE A 99 13.95 9.14 -22.08
N GLN A 100 13.58 7.91 -21.82
CA GLN A 100 13.85 6.83 -22.75
C GLN A 100 12.90 6.76 -23.90
N THR A 101 11.76 7.37 -23.80
CA THR A 101 10.79 7.31 -24.87
C THR A 101 11.12 8.38 -25.86
N PRO A 102 11.72 8.06 -26.92
CA PRO A 102 11.99 9.08 -27.91
C PRO A 102 10.70 9.47 -28.50
N HIS A 103 10.45 10.29 -28.92
CA HIS A 103 9.26 10.66 -29.45
C HIS A 103 9.17 10.55 -30.72
N PRO A 104 8.95 10.12 -31.15
CA PRO A 104 9.07 10.08 -32.48
C PRO A 104 8.28 10.81 -33.32
N LYS A 105 8.22 10.82 -33.26
CA LYS A 105 7.72 11.29 -33.95
C LYS A 105 7.57 11.40 -34.42
#